data_f51e1e72bba5f72b4e6ee9135446ec45
#
_entry.id   f51e1e72bba5f72b4e6ee9135446ec45
#
_cell.length_a   1.000
_cell.length_b   1.000
_cell.length_c   1.000
_cell.angle_alpha   90.00
_cell.angle_beta   90.00
_cell.angle_gamma   90.00
#
_symmetry.space_group_name_H-M   'P 1'
#
loop_
_entity.id
_entity.type
_entity.pdbx_description
1 polymer ?
#
loop_
_entity_poly.entity_id
_entity_poly.type
_entity_poly.pdbx_seq_one_letter_code
_entity_poly.pdbx_strand_id
1 'polypeptide(L)'
;MKTLQVDQVLPVLQGTVVSGDPHQLIKHVVSHPRHQIKKHSLIFFDSKKRFTLPKDLSTCTLVSSHASVLKFIGKGVTIIKVEAVMKSYWAFIKYYRSQFTIPVIGVTGTSGKTTTKEMIASMLGDKKVVKTLLSHNALERNLHYLVQFDEDTDAAVMEMGVAGPNQLWHSARHFRPTIGIITKISTDHMEDFKSQEAYFKEKIQMLNAVGEHGTIILNTDDEYSQRIPLKQFKGRILFFGKSTHAHFRAGEIDFNHERHGMDFILFYGRRKFNCFVPGYGTHNVYNALAAFAAVTEAGVPIETAIERLNDFRHVRSHLEFHNGIRNCLVIDDTWNTNTTSIEAALEVLRETSNGKRTVAVLGNVAEMGEHTLIEHQKIGELVVANQTDVLITVGKNANQIGEKAAELGMNESQIHHASSKKELMKLLIRYATEDSIILMKTSMRSSYKDVMKQLLNP
;
A
#
# COMPACT_ATOMS: atom_id res chain seq x y z
N MET A 1 19.37 5.97 -10.93
CA MET A 1 19.11 5.10 -12.10
C MET A 1 20.44 4.71 -12.73
N LYS A 2 20.50 3.59 -13.44
CA LYS A 2 21.63 3.19 -14.29
C LYS A 2 21.93 4.27 -15.32
N THR A 3 23.20 4.66 -15.45
CA THR A 3 23.62 5.63 -16.46
C THR A 3 23.52 5.02 -17.87
N LEU A 4 22.87 5.74 -18.77
CA LEU A 4 22.72 5.37 -20.19
C LEU A 4 23.28 6.46 -21.09
N GLN A 5 23.41 6.17 -22.39
CA GLN A 5 23.72 7.16 -23.44
C GLN A 5 22.53 7.31 -24.39
N VAL A 6 22.47 8.45 -25.08
CA VAL A 6 21.37 8.73 -26.02
C VAL A 6 21.33 7.70 -27.15
N ASP A 7 22.46 7.32 -27.72
CA ASP A 7 22.57 6.31 -28.79
C ASP A 7 22.03 4.95 -28.39
N GLN A 8 22.17 4.54 -27.10
CA GLN A 8 21.61 3.29 -26.57
C GLN A 8 20.09 3.30 -26.50
N VAL A 9 19.48 4.45 -26.23
CA VAL A 9 18.03 4.58 -26.08
C VAL A 9 17.32 5.01 -27.36
N LEU A 10 18.04 5.62 -28.31
CA LEU A 10 17.47 6.16 -29.53
C LEU A 10 16.65 5.13 -30.35
N PRO A 11 17.14 3.89 -30.58
CA PRO A 11 16.35 2.87 -31.27
C PRO A 11 15.03 2.53 -30.56
N VAL A 12 15.07 2.54 -29.23
CA VAL A 12 13.90 2.24 -28.37
C VAL A 12 12.87 3.36 -28.44
N LEU A 13 13.34 4.62 -28.48
CA LEU A 13 12.47 5.81 -28.58
C LEU A 13 11.80 5.92 -29.95
N GLN A 14 12.33 5.22 -30.97
CA GLN A 14 11.91 5.33 -32.39
C GLN A 14 11.95 6.79 -32.85
N GLY A 15 13.03 7.48 -32.48
CA GLY A 15 13.23 8.90 -32.79
C GLY A 15 14.46 9.15 -33.63
N THR A 16 14.64 10.41 -34.04
CA THR A 16 15.84 10.92 -34.75
C THR A 16 16.45 12.05 -33.94
N VAL A 17 17.78 12.07 -33.84
CA VAL A 17 18.49 13.20 -33.23
C VAL A 17 18.46 14.36 -34.23
N VAL A 18 17.87 15.48 -33.81
CA VAL A 18 17.76 16.70 -34.61
C VAL A 18 18.94 17.64 -34.34
N SER A 19 19.46 17.62 -33.12
CA SER A 19 20.57 18.46 -32.67
C SER A 19 21.18 17.88 -31.40
N GLY A 20 22.45 18.15 -31.15
CA GLY A 20 23.17 17.76 -29.93
C GLY A 20 24.06 16.54 -30.12
N ASP A 21 24.44 15.93 -28.99
CA ASP A 21 25.42 14.83 -28.92
C ASP A 21 24.67 13.47 -28.69
N PRO A 22 24.82 12.51 -29.64
CA PRO A 22 24.26 11.17 -29.47
C PRO A 22 24.91 10.36 -28.34
N HIS A 23 26.08 10.74 -27.85
CA HIS A 23 26.76 10.09 -26.73
C HIS A 23 26.46 10.76 -25.36
N GLN A 24 25.58 11.77 -25.36
CA GLN A 24 25.22 12.46 -24.14
C GLN A 24 24.68 11.50 -23.08
N LEU A 25 25.14 11.69 -21.84
CA LEU A 25 24.73 10.82 -20.71
C LEU A 25 23.31 11.11 -20.25
N ILE A 26 22.63 10.06 -19.84
CA ILE A 26 21.29 10.08 -19.22
C ILE A 26 21.41 9.46 -17.81
N LYS A 27 21.11 10.27 -16.79
CA LYS A 27 21.16 9.87 -15.36
C LYS A 27 19.81 10.05 -14.65
N HIS A 28 18.88 10.76 -15.28
CA HIS A 28 17.55 11.04 -14.72
C HIS A 28 16.51 10.99 -15.83
N VAL A 29 15.25 10.69 -15.44
CA VAL A 29 14.10 10.68 -16.37
C VAL A 29 13.02 11.62 -15.84
N VAL A 30 12.51 12.47 -16.73
CA VAL A 30 11.46 13.45 -16.45
C VAL A 30 10.32 13.25 -17.44
N SER A 31 9.16 12.85 -16.96
CA SER A 31 7.94 12.65 -17.76
C SER A 31 6.74 13.47 -17.28
N HIS A 32 6.90 14.16 -16.13
CA HIS A 32 5.85 14.95 -15.54
C HIS A 32 6.38 16.32 -15.05
N PRO A 33 5.61 17.43 -15.15
CA PRO A 33 6.05 18.77 -14.74
C PRO A 33 6.48 18.90 -13.28
N ARG A 34 6.00 18.03 -12.41
CA ARG A 34 6.38 18.01 -10.97
C ARG A 34 7.74 17.35 -10.71
N HIS A 35 8.30 16.64 -11.70
CA HIS A 35 9.62 16.04 -11.55
C HIS A 35 10.69 17.11 -11.66
N GLN A 36 11.66 17.07 -10.75
CA GLN A 36 12.80 17.97 -10.79
C GLN A 36 13.70 17.66 -12.00
N ILE A 37 13.98 18.65 -12.82
CA ILE A 37 14.94 18.56 -13.92
C ILE A 37 16.33 18.78 -13.33
N LYS A 38 17.22 17.82 -13.55
CA LYS A 38 18.63 17.83 -13.13
C LYS A 38 19.54 17.73 -14.36
N LYS A 39 20.84 17.95 -14.17
CA LYS A 39 21.84 17.66 -15.23
C LYS A 39 21.70 16.21 -15.70
N HIS A 40 21.87 15.98 -17.01
CA HIS A 40 21.71 14.66 -17.63
C HIS A 40 20.31 14.07 -17.54
N SER A 41 19.27 14.91 -17.52
CA SER A 41 17.88 14.46 -17.59
C SER A 41 17.46 14.14 -19.03
N LEU A 42 16.83 12.97 -19.20
CA LEU A 42 16.01 12.63 -20.37
C LEU A 42 14.59 13.14 -20.12
N ILE A 43 14.16 14.16 -20.84
CA ILE A 43 12.91 14.88 -20.61
C ILE A 43 11.92 14.54 -21.71
N PHE A 44 10.84 13.85 -21.38
CA PHE A 44 9.71 13.59 -22.28
C PHE A 44 8.79 14.80 -22.29
N PHE A 45 9.09 15.73 -23.19
CA PHE A 45 8.42 17.03 -23.26
C PHE A 45 7.15 16.93 -24.11
N ASP A 46 6.00 17.00 -23.43
CA ASP A 46 4.69 17.11 -24.04
C ASP A 46 4.22 18.57 -23.92
N SER A 47 3.94 19.23 -25.06
CA SER A 47 3.48 20.62 -25.10
C SER A 47 2.12 20.86 -24.41
N LYS A 48 1.31 19.81 -24.24
CA LYS A 48 0.05 19.86 -23.52
C LYS A 48 0.23 19.96 -22.00
N LYS A 49 1.43 19.60 -21.49
CA LYS A 49 1.79 19.68 -20.07
C LYS A 49 2.61 20.96 -19.84
N ARG A 50 2.29 21.71 -18.81
CA ARG A 50 3.01 22.96 -18.45
C ARG A 50 4.33 22.63 -17.75
N PHE A 51 5.38 22.30 -18.54
CA PHE A 51 6.74 22.14 -18.02
C PHE A 51 7.41 23.49 -17.80
N THR A 52 8.00 23.68 -16.62
CA THR A 52 8.92 24.78 -16.37
C THR A 52 10.32 24.29 -16.66
N LEU A 53 10.84 24.61 -17.84
CA LEU A 53 12.19 24.23 -18.23
C LEU A 53 13.21 25.21 -17.60
N PRO A 54 14.33 24.72 -17.05
CA PRO A 54 15.41 25.59 -16.58
C PRO A 54 16.05 26.36 -17.72
N LYS A 55 16.73 27.48 -17.39
CA LYS A 55 17.44 28.32 -18.38
C LYS A 55 18.57 27.56 -19.07
N ASP A 56 19.30 26.73 -18.29
CA ASP A 56 20.37 25.88 -18.80
C ASP A 56 19.88 24.44 -18.92
N LEU A 57 19.89 23.92 -20.14
CA LEU A 57 19.56 22.54 -20.51
C LEU A 57 20.74 21.83 -21.20
N SER A 58 21.93 22.43 -21.18
CA SER A 58 23.08 21.99 -21.98
C SER A 58 23.49 20.52 -21.81
N THR A 59 23.16 19.92 -20.68
CA THR A 59 23.43 18.51 -20.40
C THR A 59 22.19 17.63 -20.45
N CYS A 60 21.05 18.17 -20.90
CA CYS A 60 19.78 17.45 -20.95
C CYS A 60 19.45 16.96 -22.36
N THR A 61 18.64 15.93 -22.43
CA THR A 61 18.07 15.40 -23.67
C THR A 61 16.56 15.65 -23.68
N LEU A 62 16.06 16.35 -24.70
CA LEU A 62 14.64 16.60 -24.90
C LEU A 62 14.07 15.60 -25.92
N VAL A 63 13.04 14.87 -25.53
CA VAL A 63 12.24 14.00 -26.42
C VAL A 63 10.91 14.69 -26.65
N SER A 64 10.62 15.05 -27.90
CA SER A 64 9.39 15.75 -28.24
C SER A 64 8.89 15.45 -29.65
N SER A 65 7.60 15.54 -29.85
CA SER A 65 6.95 15.54 -31.16
C SER A 65 6.68 16.97 -31.70
N HIS A 66 6.91 18.00 -30.88
CA HIS A 66 6.50 19.37 -31.15
C HIS A 66 7.67 20.23 -31.62
N ALA A 67 7.42 21.06 -32.66
CA ALA A 67 8.42 21.96 -33.23
C ALA A 67 8.95 23.03 -32.25
N SER A 68 8.20 23.33 -31.18
CA SER A 68 8.61 24.36 -30.20
C SER A 68 9.93 24.06 -29.48
N VAL A 69 10.41 22.80 -29.50
CA VAL A 69 11.71 22.44 -28.93
C VAL A 69 12.88 22.88 -29.83
N LEU A 70 12.65 23.18 -31.13
CA LEU A 70 13.69 23.62 -32.07
C LEU A 70 14.32 24.95 -31.63
N LYS A 71 13.66 25.77 -30.83
CA LYS A 71 14.26 26.99 -30.24
C LYS A 71 15.43 26.74 -29.30
N PHE A 72 15.66 25.48 -28.91
CA PHE A 72 16.80 25.07 -28.08
C PHE A 72 18.00 24.56 -28.90
N ILE A 73 17.90 24.49 -30.23
CA ILE A 73 19.04 24.15 -31.12
C ILE A 73 20.18 25.13 -30.83
N GLY A 74 21.41 24.58 -30.78
CA GLY A 74 22.62 25.37 -30.54
C GLY A 74 22.86 25.74 -29.04
N LYS A 75 22.00 25.31 -28.11
CA LYS A 75 22.15 25.57 -26.66
C LYS A 75 22.77 24.39 -25.91
N GLY A 76 23.48 23.50 -26.56
CA GLY A 76 24.12 22.33 -25.95
C GLY A 76 23.17 21.20 -25.55
N VAL A 77 21.86 21.37 -25.77
CA VAL A 77 20.85 20.36 -25.48
C VAL A 77 20.72 19.35 -26.64
N THR A 78 20.61 18.07 -26.30
CA THR A 78 20.31 17.05 -27.31
C THR A 78 18.82 16.96 -27.54
N ILE A 79 18.37 17.04 -28.78
CA ILE A 79 16.95 17.02 -29.16
C ILE A 79 16.67 15.78 -29.99
N ILE A 80 15.74 14.94 -29.47
CA ILE A 80 15.23 13.76 -30.16
C ILE A 80 13.80 14.06 -30.60
N LYS A 81 13.56 14.04 -31.91
CA LYS A 81 12.21 14.13 -32.47
C LYS A 81 11.60 12.73 -32.52
N VAL A 82 10.39 12.59 -31.99
CA VAL A 82 9.59 11.35 -32.00
C VAL A 82 8.23 11.64 -32.59
N GLU A 83 7.54 10.60 -33.05
CA GLU A 83 6.15 10.71 -33.53
C GLU A 83 5.17 11.01 -32.37
N ALA A 84 5.30 10.27 -31.24
CA ALA A 84 4.43 10.38 -30.08
C ALA A 84 5.23 10.24 -28.78
N VAL A 85 5.32 11.33 -28.01
CA VAL A 85 6.13 11.41 -26.78
C VAL A 85 5.78 10.32 -25.77
N MET A 86 4.48 10.08 -25.51
CA MET A 86 4.07 9.07 -24.55
C MET A 86 4.31 7.64 -25.02
N LYS A 87 4.22 7.36 -26.32
CA LYS A 87 4.59 6.06 -26.89
C LYS A 87 6.09 5.78 -26.67
N SER A 88 6.94 6.76 -26.93
CA SER A 88 8.38 6.67 -26.71
C SER A 88 8.73 6.55 -25.22
N TYR A 89 8.01 7.26 -24.33
CA TYR A 89 8.17 7.10 -22.88
C TYR A 89 7.88 5.67 -22.42
N TRP A 90 6.77 5.07 -22.87
CA TRP A 90 6.43 3.70 -22.50
C TRP A 90 7.41 2.67 -23.08
N ALA A 91 7.89 2.89 -24.28
CA ALA A 91 8.93 2.05 -24.87
C ALA A 91 10.24 2.13 -24.06
N PHE A 92 10.63 3.33 -23.63
CA PHE A 92 11.78 3.54 -22.76
C PHE A 92 11.60 2.82 -21.40
N ILE A 93 10.45 2.96 -20.74
CA ILE A 93 10.18 2.31 -19.46
C ILE A 93 10.30 0.78 -19.58
N LYS A 94 9.72 0.20 -20.65
CA LYS A 94 9.83 -1.23 -20.92
C LYS A 94 11.27 -1.68 -21.13
N TYR A 95 12.02 -0.93 -21.93
CA TYR A 95 13.45 -1.18 -22.17
C TYR A 95 14.25 -1.05 -20.88
N TYR A 96 14.04 0.03 -20.11
CA TYR A 96 14.78 0.26 -18.87
C TYR A 96 14.54 -0.90 -17.86
N ARG A 97 13.29 -1.33 -17.69
CA ARG A 97 12.97 -2.48 -16.83
C ARG A 97 13.66 -3.77 -17.31
N SER A 98 13.80 -3.99 -18.61
CA SER A 98 14.44 -5.20 -19.13
C SER A 98 15.96 -5.28 -18.88
N GLN A 99 16.57 -4.19 -18.43
CA GLN A 99 18.00 -4.17 -18.06
C GLN A 99 18.29 -4.79 -16.70
N PHE A 100 17.24 -5.20 -15.94
CA PHE A 100 17.36 -5.69 -14.57
C PHE A 100 16.71 -7.06 -14.42
N THR A 101 17.46 -7.98 -13.82
CA THR A 101 17.01 -9.34 -13.48
C THR A 101 16.67 -9.51 -11.98
N ILE A 102 16.67 -8.40 -11.23
CA ILE A 102 16.38 -8.38 -9.79
C ILE A 102 14.97 -8.90 -9.47
N PRO A 103 14.75 -9.50 -8.29
CA PRO A 103 13.41 -9.79 -7.80
C PRO A 103 12.57 -8.51 -7.71
N VAL A 104 11.38 -8.54 -8.29
CA VAL A 104 10.38 -7.49 -8.15
C VAL A 104 9.14 -8.09 -7.51
N ILE A 105 8.84 -7.67 -6.30
CA ILE A 105 7.73 -8.16 -5.50
C ILE A 105 6.58 -7.18 -5.61
N GLY A 106 5.48 -7.63 -6.22
CA GLY A 106 4.23 -6.85 -6.34
C GLY A 106 3.25 -7.24 -5.24
N VAL A 107 2.76 -6.28 -4.46
CA VAL A 107 1.81 -6.51 -3.37
C VAL A 107 0.47 -5.85 -3.70
N THR A 108 -0.58 -6.64 -3.82
CA THR A 108 -1.96 -6.16 -3.99
C THR A 108 -2.90 -6.80 -2.97
N GLY A 109 -4.13 -6.34 -2.92
CA GLY A 109 -5.18 -6.77 -2.00
C GLY A 109 -6.05 -5.59 -1.59
N THR A 110 -7.07 -5.81 -0.76
CA THR A 110 -7.87 -4.74 -0.17
C THR A 110 -7.17 -4.16 1.05
N SER A 111 -6.77 -5.00 2.00
CA SER A 111 -6.08 -4.61 3.24
C SER A 111 -4.72 -5.28 3.36
N GLY A 112 -3.82 -4.73 4.20
CA GLY A 112 -2.50 -5.31 4.51
C GLY A 112 -1.38 -4.99 3.51
N LYS A 113 -1.64 -4.39 2.35
CA LYS A 113 -0.65 -4.11 1.30
C LYS A 113 0.57 -3.34 1.80
N THR A 114 0.35 -2.20 2.42
CA THR A 114 1.41 -1.29 2.90
C THR A 114 2.24 -1.97 3.98
N THR A 115 1.59 -2.59 4.96
CA THR A 115 2.26 -3.29 6.06
C THR A 115 3.10 -4.47 5.54
N THR A 116 2.54 -5.32 4.67
CA THR A 116 3.27 -6.44 4.04
C THR A 116 4.47 -5.94 3.24
N LYS A 117 4.32 -4.88 2.45
CA LYS A 117 5.42 -4.25 1.69
C LYS A 117 6.53 -3.75 2.62
N GLU A 118 6.19 -3.09 3.73
CA GLU A 118 7.18 -2.59 4.67
C GLU A 118 7.87 -3.72 5.44
N MET A 119 7.14 -4.78 5.82
CA MET A 119 7.73 -5.99 6.42
C MET A 119 8.71 -6.67 5.46
N ILE A 120 8.35 -6.84 4.18
CA ILE A 120 9.25 -7.38 3.15
C ILE A 120 10.52 -6.53 3.06
N ALA A 121 10.38 -5.21 2.98
CA ALA A 121 11.53 -4.31 2.88
C ALA A 121 12.43 -4.39 4.13
N SER A 122 11.86 -4.52 5.34
CA SER A 122 12.59 -4.73 6.58
C SER A 122 13.35 -6.06 6.57
N MET A 123 12.69 -7.14 6.17
CA MET A 123 13.29 -8.48 6.11
C MET A 123 14.39 -8.62 5.05
N LEU A 124 14.34 -7.83 3.96
CA LEU A 124 15.41 -7.77 2.98
C LEU A 124 16.71 -7.16 3.56
N GLY A 125 16.61 -6.39 4.65
CA GLY A 125 17.72 -5.92 5.47
C GLY A 125 18.68 -4.99 4.71
N ASP A 126 19.98 -5.37 4.66
CA ASP A 126 21.05 -4.54 4.09
C ASP A 126 21.00 -4.42 2.55
N LYS A 127 20.09 -5.14 1.90
CA LYS A 127 19.90 -5.04 0.45
C LYS A 127 19.43 -3.66 0.05
N LYS A 128 19.93 -3.15 -1.07
CA LYS A 128 19.42 -1.91 -1.67
C LYS A 128 18.06 -2.18 -2.32
N VAL A 129 17.00 -1.78 -1.63
CA VAL A 129 15.63 -2.02 -2.03
C VAL A 129 14.98 -0.75 -2.55
N VAL A 130 14.43 -0.79 -3.76
CA VAL A 130 13.51 0.24 -4.26
C VAL A 130 12.10 -0.15 -3.89
N LYS A 131 11.38 0.72 -3.16
CA LYS A 131 10.01 0.44 -2.73
C LYS A 131 9.07 1.62 -2.92
N THR A 132 7.79 1.33 -3.07
CA THR A 132 6.74 2.35 -3.02
C THR A 132 6.74 3.04 -1.67
N LEU A 133 6.85 4.38 -1.65
CA LEU A 133 6.81 5.17 -0.42
C LEU A 133 5.37 5.26 0.10
N LEU A 134 5.18 4.94 1.37
CA LEU A 134 3.86 4.91 2.01
C LEU A 134 2.87 4.10 1.14
N SER A 135 1.67 4.62 0.94
CA SER A 135 0.66 4.07 0.03
C SER A 135 0.58 4.83 -1.32
N HIS A 136 1.69 5.43 -1.79
CA HIS A 136 1.73 6.14 -3.07
C HIS A 136 1.75 5.17 -4.25
N ASN A 137 0.69 4.37 -4.38
CA ASN A 137 0.57 3.24 -5.30
C ASN A 137 -0.16 3.57 -6.62
N ALA A 138 -0.45 4.85 -6.90
CA ALA A 138 -1.02 5.26 -8.17
C ALA A 138 -0.03 5.04 -9.33
N LEU A 139 -0.54 4.60 -10.49
CA LEU A 139 0.26 4.18 -11.65
C LEU A 139 1.36 5.19 -12.02
N GLU A 140 1.01 6.47 -12.16
CA GLU A 140 1.97 7.52 -12.57
C GLU A 140 3.11 7.70 -11.56
N ARG A 141 2.83 7.52 -10.27
CA ARG A 141 3.83 7.60 -9.21
C ARG A 141 4.69 6.35 -9.15
N ASN A 142 4.07 5.18 -9.32
CA ASN A 142 4.77 3.90 -9.31
C ASN A 142 5.85 3.83 -10.39
N LEU A 143 5.60 4.30 -11.60
CA LEU A 143 6.58 4.29 -12.68
C LEU A 143 7.84 5.11 -12.37
N HIS A 144 7.72 6.14 -11.52
CA HIS A 144 8.88 6.89 -11.04
C HIS A 144 9.82 6.02 -10.19
N TYR A 145 9.32 5.03 -9.46
CA TYR A 145 10.18 4.07 -8.72
C TYR A 145 10.96 3.16 -9.67
N LEU A 146 10.38 2.76 -10.80
CA LEU A 146 11.06 1.90 -11.76
C LEU A 146 12.36 2.54 -12.28
N VAL A 147 12.34 3.84 -12.57
CA VAL A 147 13.54 4.56 -13.02
C VAL A 147 14.55 4.85 -11.90
N GLN A 148 14.28 4.46 -10.66
CA GLN A 148 15.24 4.50 -9.56
C GLN A 148 16.14 3.26 -9.52
N PHE A 149 15.79 2.19 -10.23
CA PHE A 149 16.66 1.01 -10.32
C PHE A 149 18.02 1.40 -10.90
N ASP A 150 19.06 0.86 -10.32
CA ASP A 150 20.43 1.02 -10.77
C ASP A 150 21.21 -0.29 -10.57
N GLU A 151 22.53 -0.24 -10.80
CA GLU A 151 23.42 -1.41 -10.78
C GLU A 151 23.55 -2.04 -9.40
N ASP A 152 23.32 -1.25 -8.34
CA ASP A 152 23.40 -1.71 -6.95
C ASP A 152 22.03 -2.16 -6.41
N THR A 153 20.94 -2.02 -7.17
CA THR A 153 19.61 -2.40 -6.72
C THR A 153 19.48 -3.90 -6.66
N ASP A 154 19.24 -4.44 -5.45
CA ASP A 154 19.11 -5.88 -5.19
C ASP A 154 17.69 -6.39 -5.36
N ALA A 155 16.68 -5.57 -5.03
CA ALA A 155 15.27 -5.95 -5.10
C ALA A 155 14.36 -4.73 -5.24
N ALA A 156 13.13 -4.97 -5.65
CA ALA A 156 12.07 -3.95 -5.60
C ALA A 156 10.80 -4.49 -4.96
N VAL A 157 10.13 -3.66 -4.13
CA VAL A 157 8.87 -4.02 -3.46
C VAL A 157 7.82 -2.97 -3.77
N MET A 158 6.86 -3.35 -4.61
CA MET A 158 5.90 -2.42 -5.19
C MET A 158 4.49 -2.67 -4.67
N GLU A 159 3.93 -1.69 -3.98
CA GLU A 159 2.51 -1.70 -3.66
C GLU A 159 1.70 -1.37 -4.91
N MET A 160 0.85 -2.29 -5.35
CA MET A 160 0.03 -2.17 -6.54
C MET A 160 -1.43 -1.98 -6.13
N GLY A 161 -1.81 -0.71 -5.93
CA GLY A 161 -3.18 -0.30 -5.64
C GLY A 161 -4.08 -0.44 -6.87
N VAL A 162 -5.37 -0.49 -6.60
CA VAL A 162 -6.44 -0.51 -7.60
C VAL A 162 -7.52 0.43 -7.14
N ALA A 163 -7.81 1.44 -7.93
CA ALA A 163 -8.91 2.38 -7.76
C ALA A 163 -9.83 2.43 -8.99
N GLY A 164 -9.69 1.48 -9.93
CA GLY A 164 -10.51 1.37 -11.13
C GLY A 164 -10.06 0.25 -12.05
N PRO A 165 -10.84 -0.10 -13.08
CA PRO A 165 -10.56 -1.19 -14.00
C PRO A 165 -9.23 -1.05 -14.75
N ASN A 166 -8.54 -2.16 -14.97
CA ASN A 166 -7.26 -2.29 -15.66
C ASN A 166 -6.05 -1.58 -15.02
N GLN A 167 -6.18 -1.00 -13.83
CA GLN A 167 -5.08 -0.29 -13.19
C GLN A 167 -3.98 -1.23 -12.70
N LEU A 168 -4.35 -2.39 -12.17
CA LEU A 168 -3.36 -3.39 -11.75
C LEU A 168 -2.52 -3.86 -12.93
N TRP A 169 -3.17 -4.25 -14.02
CA TRP A 169 -2.49 -4.68 -15.23
C TRP A 169 -1.57 -3.61 -15.79
N HIS A 170 -2.02 -2.34 -15.81
CA HIS A 170 -1.20 -1.22 -16.27
C HIS A 170 0.06 -1.02 -15.42
N SER A 171 -0.03 -1.13 -14.11
CA SER A 171 1.13 -1.07 -13.23
C SER A 171 2.04 -2.29 -13.41
N ALA A 172 1.47 -3.46 -13.31
CA ALA A 172 2.19 -4.72 -13.25
C ALA A 172 2.95 -5.04 -14.54
N ARG A 173 2.37 -4.79 -15.73
CA ARG A 173 3.05 -5.04 -17.01
C ARG A 173 4.35 -4.25 -17.19
N HIS A 174 4.49 -3.11 -16.50
CA HIS A 174 5.70 -2.30 -16.56
C HIS A 174 6.74 -2.74 -15.53
N PHE A 175 6.31 -3.04 -14.31
CA PHE A 175 7.20 -3.56 -13.27
C PHE A 175 7.61 -5.00 -13.53
N ARG A 176 6.77 -5.80 -14.19
CA ARG A 176 7.01 -7.23 -14.45
C ARG A 176 7.43 -7.92 -13.15
N PRO A 177 6.54 -8.02 -12.15
CA PRO A 177 6.85 -8.65 -10.90
C PRO A 177 7.23 -10.11 -11.13
N THR A 178 8.26 -10.57 -10.43
CA THR A 178 8.66 -11.98 -10.41
C THR A 178 7.94 -12.73 -9.27
N ILE A 179 7.50 -11.97 -8.27
CA ILE A 179 6.73 -12.47 -7.12
C ILE A 179 5.51 -11.57 -6.96
N GLY A 180 4.32 -12.15 -6.97
CA GLY A 180 3.05 -11.46 -6.75
C GLY A 180 2.39 -11.92 -5.46
N ILE A 181 1.88 -10.98 -4.66
CA ILE A 181 1.15 -11.26 -3.42
C ILE A 181 -0.25 -10.70 -3.54
N ILE A 182 -1.25 -11.51 -3.21
CA ILE A 182 -2.62 -11.08 -2.96
C ILE A 182 -2.89 -11.29 -1.46
N THR A 183 -2.97 -10.20 -0.69
CA THR A 183 -3.05 -10.28 0.78
C THR A 183 -4.43 -10.74 1.25
N LYS A 184 -5.46 -9.93 1.04
CA LYS A 184 -6.86 -10.23 1.31
C LYS A 184 -7.71 -9.47 0.30
N ILE A 185 -8.81 -10.08 -0.18
CA ILE A 185 -9.78 -9.44 -1.04
C ILE A 185 -11.08 -9.28 -0.28
N SER A 186 -11.58 -8.08 -0.15
CA SER A 186 -12.87 -7.74 0.46
C SER A 186 -13.51 -6.58 -0.29
N THR A 187 -14.68 -6.12 0.14
CA THR A 187 -15.40 -5.03 -0.50
C THR A 187 -14.64 -3.71 -0.33
N ASP A 188 -14.31 -3.05 -1.44
CA ASP A 188 -13.66 -1.73 -1.47
C ASP A 188 -13.81 -1.13 -2.89
N HIS A 189 -13.75 0.20 -3.02
CA HIS A 189 -13.82 0.92 -4.31
C HIS A 189 -15.07 0.59 -5.18
N MET A 190 -16.23 0.35 -4.55
CA MET A 190 -17.45 -0.02 -5.27
C MET A 190 -18.03 1.11 -6.14
N GLU A 191 -17.60 2.35 -5.94
CA GLU A 191 -17.93 3.46 -6.85
C GLU A 191 -17.28 3.32 -8.22
N ASP A 192 -16.08 2.73 -8.27
CA ASP A 192 -15.27 2.59 -9.49
C ASP A 192 -15.51 1.25 -10.19
N PHE A 193 -16.10 0.27 -9.48
CA PHE A 193 -16.38 -1.07 -9.99
C PHE A 193 -17.88 -1.36 -10.05
N LYS A 194 -18.33 -1.96 -11.14
CA LYS A 194 -19.75 -2.34 -11.34
C LYS A 194 -20.22 -3.43 -10.37
N SER A 195 -19.30 -4.20 -9.78
CA SER A 195 -19.59 -5.29 -8.85
C SER A 195 -18.33 -5.75 -8.11
N GLN A 196 -18.54 -6.44 -6.98
CA GLN A 196 -17.47 -7.11 -6.24
C GLN A 196 -16.73 -8.14 -7.11
N GLU A 197 -17.42 -8.80 -8.03
CA GLU A 197 -16.81 -9.73 -8.99
C GLU A 197 -15.88 -9.02 -9.99
N ALA A 198 -16.21 -7.80 -10.42
CA ALA A 198 -15.32 -7.00 -11.26
C ALA A 198 -14.06 -6.55 -10.50
N TYR A 199 -14.20 -6.17 -9.23
CA TYR A 199 -13.09 -5.85 -8.35
C TYR A 199 -12.18 -7.08 -8.10
N PHE A 200 -12.77 -8.24 -7.84
CA PHE A 200 -12.04 -9.51 -7.72
C PHE A 200 -11.24 -9.82 -8.99
N LYS A 201 -11.88 -9.74 -10.18
CA LYS A 201 -11.21 -9.96 -11.48
C LYS A 201 -10.04 -9.01 -11.70
N GLU A 202 -10.12 -7.79 -11.21
CA GLU A 202 -9.01 -6.85 -11.29
C GLU A 202 -7.82 -7.30 -10.40
N LYS A 203 -8.08 -7.74 -9.16
CA LYS A 203 -7.02 -8.20 -8.25
C LYS A 203 -6.29 -9.44 -8.77
N ILE A 204 -6.99 -10.38 -9.39
CA ILE A 204 -6.38 -11.60 -9.93
C ILE A 204 -5.55 -11.36 -11.20
N GLN A 205 -5.57 -10.16 -11.79
CA GLN A 205 -4.62 -9.79 -12.86
C GLN A 205 -3.16 -9.89 -12.39
N MET A 206 -2.90 -9.99 -11.10
CA MET A 206 -1.57 -10.27 -10.57
C MET A 206 -1.00 -11.61 -11.11
N LEU A 207 -1.84 -12.61 -11.35
CA LEU A 207 -1.40 -13.88 -11.94
C LEU A 207 -0.81 -13.67 -13.35
N ASN A 208 -1.51 -12.87 -14.16
CA ASN A 208 -1.03 -12.53 -15.51
C ASN A 208 0.25 -11.67 -15.45
N ALA A 209 0.37 -10.84 -14.43
CA ALA A 209 1.51 -9.95 -14.26
C ALA A 209 2.81 -10.67 -13.92
N VAL A 210 2.77 -11.67 -13.06
CA VAL A 210 3.95 -12.49 -12.70
C VAL A 210 4.30 -13.50 -13.81
N GLY A 211 3.36 -13.85 -14.66
CA GLY A 211 3.57 -14.72 -15.81
C GLY A 211 3.88 -16.18 -15.44
N GLU A 212 4.30 -16.96 -16.45
CA GLU A 212 4.48 -18.41 -16.33
C GLU A 212 5.70 -18.83 -15.49
N HIS A 213 6.66 -17.94 -15.27
CA HIS A 213 7.89 -18.21 -14.53
C HIS A 213 7.95 -17.49 -13.17
N GLY A 214 6.89 -16.77 -12.81
CA GLY A 214 6.82 -16.07 -11.54
C GLY A 214 6.15 -16.90 -10.45
N THR A 215 6.16 -16.34 -9.24
CA THR A 215 5.54 -16.94 -8.06
C THR A 215 4.36 -16.10 -7.60
N ILE A 216 3.21 -16.75 -7.39
CA ILE A 216 2.05 -16.11 -6.74
C ILE A 216 1.90 -16.60 -5.30
N ILE A 217 1.66 -15.67 -4.39
CA ILE A 217 1.50 -15.91 -2.95
C ILE A 217 0.08 -15.55 -2.56
N LEU A 218 -0.68 -16.51 -2.02
CA LEU A 218 -2.11 -16.42 -1.77
C LEU A 218 -2.48 -16.79 -0.35
N ASN A 219 -3.51 -16.14 0.18
CA ASN A 219 -4.06 -16.41 1.50
C ASN A 219 -5.05 -17.59 1.45
N THR A 220 -4.77 -18.66 2.20
CA THR A 220 -5.67 -19.84 2.28
C THR A 220 -6.98 -19.59 2.99
N ASP A 221 -7.01 -18.57 3.85
CA ASP A 221 -8.14 -18.30 4.74
C ASP A 221 -9.01 -17.13 4.23
N ASP A 222 -8.66 -16.60 3.05
CA ASP A 222 -9.43 -15.58 2.34
C ASP A 222 -10.36 -16.23 1.31
N GLU A 223 -11.67 -16.07 1.49
CA GLU A 223 -12.72 -16.68 0.65
C GLU A 223 -12.53 -16.37 -0.84
N TYR A 224 -12.18 -15.12 -1.17
CA TYR A 224 -11.94 -14.74 -2.56
C TYR A 224 -10.66 -15.36 -3.13
N SER A 225 -9.61 -15.47 -2.32
CA SER A 225 -8.37 -16.13 -2.73
C SER A 225 -8.60 -17.61 -3.07
N GLN A 226 -9.49 -18.31 -2.36
CA GLN A 226 -9.88 -19.69 -2.64
C GLN A 226 -10.61 -19.86 -3.99
N ARG A 227 -11.26 -18.80 -4.48
CA ARG A 227 -11.98 -18.79 -5.76
C ARG A 227 -11.07 -18.53 -6.97
N ILE A 228 -9.79 -18.21 -6.77
CA ILE A 228 -8.87 -17.89 -7.86
C ILE A 228 -8.68 -19.11 -8.78
N PRO A 229 -8.84 -18.97 -10.12
CA PRO A 229 -8.74 -20.10 -11.06
C PRO A 229 -7.27 -20.46 -11.32
N LEU A 230 -6.67 -21.24 -10.43
CA LEU A 230 -5.24 -21.60 -10.46
C LEU A 230 -4.86 -22.67 -11.48
N LYS A 231 -5.84 -23.41 -12.04
CA LYS A 231 -5.58 -24.55 -12.97
C LYS A 231 -4.76 -24.16 -14.20
N GLN A 232 -4.90 -22.91 -14.66
CA GLN A 232 -4.20 -22.40 -15.87
C GLN A 232 -2.91 -21.68 -15.54
N PHE A 233 -2.64 -21.41 -14.27
CA PHE A 233 -1.42 -20.74 -13.85
C PHE A 233 -0.26 -21.75 -13.85
N LYS A 234 0.79 -21.48 -14.62
CA LYS A 234 1.94 -22.38 -14.78
C LYS A 234 3.10 -22.04 -13.86
N GLY A 235 3.07 -20.85 -13.25
CA GLY A 235 4.08 -20.40 -12.31
C GLY A 235 3.99 -21.14 -10.96
N ARG A 236 4.87 -20.79 -10.06
CA ARG A 236 4.88 -21.34 -8.69
C ARG A 236 3.77 -20.72 -7.85
N ILE A 237 3.10 -21.56 -7.04
CA ILE A 237 2.06 -21.12 -6.12
C ILE A 237 2.54 -21.39 -4.69
N LEU A 238 2.54 -20.36 -3.86
CA LEU A 238 2.77 -20.45 -2.43
C LEU A 238 1.52 -20.00 -1.68
N PHE A 239 1.22 -20.69 -0.60
CA PHE A 239 0.08 -20.38 0.25
C PHE A 239 0.53 -19.96 1.64
N PHE A 240 -0.14 -18.98 2.22
CA PHE A 240 0.03 -18.59 3.62
C PHE A 240 -1.32 -18.52 4.33
N GLY A 241 -1.33 -18.73 5.65
CA GLY A 241 -2.55 -18.70 6.48
C GLY A 241 -2.48 -19.61 7.68
N LYS A 242 -3.65 -19.94 8.26
CA LYS A 242 -3.79 -20.90 9.38
C LYS A 242 -4.14 -22.30 8.91
N SER A 243 -4.61 -22.44 7.68
CA SER A 243 -4.95 -23.74 7.09
C SER A 243 -3.74 -24.67 7.03
N THR A 244 -3.96 -25.97 7.25
CA THR A 244 -2.93 -27.02 7.14
C THR A 244 -2.33 -27.15 5.75
N HIS A 245 -2.99 -26.63 4.72
CA HIS A 245 -2.52 -26.59 3.35
C HIS A 245 -1.58 -25.41 3.04
N ALA A 246 -1.44 -24.45 3.98
CA ALA A 246 -0.53 -23.34 3.80
C ALA A 246 0.94 -23.76 3.89
N HIS A 247 1.78 -23.27 2.97
CA HIS A 247 3.23 -23.47 3.00
C HIS A 247 3.90 -22.68 4.14
N PHE A 248 3.35 -21.50 4.44
CA PHE A 248 3.71 -20.66 5.56
C PHE A 248 2.49 -20.56 6.47
N ARG A 249 2.45 -21.42 7.50
CA ARG A 249 1.28 -21.57 8.36
C ARG A 249 1.54 -21.01 9.75
N ALA A 250 0.62 -20.18 10.24
CA ALA A 250 0.63 -19.76 11.64
C ALA A 250 -0.25 -20.69 12.50
N GLY A 251 0.20 -20.93 13.72
CA GLY A 251 -0.55 -21.51 14.82
C GLY A 251 -0.17 -20.85 16.13
N GLU A 252 -0.93 -21.09 17.19
CA GLU A 252 -0.66 -20.57 18.53
C GLU A 252 -0.41 -19.05 18.48
N ILE A 253 -1.44 -18.29 18.05
CA ILE A 253 -1.35 -16.84 17.87
C ILE A 253 -1.87 -16.20 19.14
N ASP A 254 -1.00 -15.45 19.84
CA ASP A 254 -1.31 -14.81 21.11
C ASP A 254 -0.83 -13.33 21.13
N PHE A 255 -1.53 -12.51 21.91
CA PHE A 255 -1.14 -11.13 22.17
C PHE A 255 0.04 -11.07 23.13
N ASN A 256 1.12 -10.42 22.73
CA ASN A 256 2.27 -10.15 23.60
C ASN A 256 2.21 -8.68 24.06
N HIS A 257 1.67 -8.46 25.26
CA HIS A 257 1.51 -7.11 25.82
C HIS A 257 2.83 -6.46 26.24
N GLU A 258 3.83 -7.26 26.61
CA GLU A 258 5.15 -6.74 27.02
C GLU A 258 5.92 -6.17 25.83
N ARG A 259 5.87 -6.88 24.70
CA ARG A 259 6.58 -6.50 23.46
C ARG A 259 5.71 -5.69 22.50
N HIS A 260 4.45 -5.42 22.83
CA HIS A 260 3.48 -4.70 21.99
C HIS A 260 3.32 -5.31 20.59
N GLY A 261 2.94 -6.58 20.51
CA GLY A 261 2.76 -7.28 19.25
C GLY A 261 2.11 -8.65 19.40
N MET A 262 2.38 -9.53 18.44
CA MET A 262 1.82 -10.87 18.40
C MET A 262 2.93 -11.91 18.42
N ASP A 263 2.83 -12.88 19.33
CA ASP A 263 3.59 -14.12 19.27
C ASP A 263 2.83 -15.16 18.45
N PHE A 264 3.54 -15.98 17.70
CA PHE A 264 2.94 -17.09 16.96
C PHE A 264 3.98 -18.17 16.61
N ILE A 265 3.51 -19.37 16.32
CA ILE A 265 4.36 -20.43 15.77
C ILE A 265 4.24 -20.42 14.25
N LEU A 266 5.36 -20.21 13.56
CA LEU A 266 5.46 -20.41 12.11
C LEU A 266 5.78 -21.88 11.82
N PHE A 267 4.93 -22.54 11.04
CA PHE A 267 5.22 -23.85 10.45
C PHE A 267 5.66 -23.62 8.98
N TYR A 268 6.89 -24.03 8.67
CA TYR A 268 7.45 -23.94 7.33
C TYR A 268 8.19 -25.23 6.97
N GLY A 269 7.70 -25.93 5.98
CA GLY A 269 8.14 -27.29 5.66
C GLY A 269 7.87 -28.23 6.83
N ARG A 270 8.93 -28.89 7.34
CA ARG A 270 8.85 -29.78 8.53
C ARG A 270 9.31 -29.09 9.82
N ARG A 271 9.56 -27.80 9.78
CA ARG A 271 10.15 -27.02 10.87
C ARG A 271 9.12 -26.12 11.53
N LYS A 272 9.36 -25.84 12.81
CA LYS A 272 8.60 -24.89 13.63
C LYS A 272 9.52 -23.79 14.11
N PHE A 273 9.02 -22.55 14.11
CA PHE A 273 9.76 -21.40 14.61
C PHE A 273 8.86 -20.56 15.50
N ASN A 274 9.35 -20.17 16.66
CA ASN A 274 8.71 -19.15 17.48
C ASN A 274 8.97 -17.79 16.83
N CYS A 275 7.92 -17.09 16.51
CA CYS A 275 7.98 -15.81 15.82
C CYS A 275 7.26 -14.75 16.65
N PHE A 276 7.76 -13.54 16.53
CA PHE A 276 7.12 -12.35 17.03
C PHE A 276 6.95 -11.33 15.88
N VAL A 277 5.81 -10.68 15.82
CA VAL A 277 5.60 -9.54 14.91
C VAL A 277 5.18 -8.32 15.73
N PRO A 278 5.90 -7.19 15.62
CA PRO A 278 5.51 -5.93 16.24
C PRO A 278 4.14 -5.47 15.72
N GLY A 279 3.34 -4.87 16.60
CA GLY A 279 1.99 -4.41 16.33
C GLY A 279 0.92 -5.46 16.56
N TYR A 280 -0.16 -5.04 17.19
CA TYR A 280 -1.25 -5.91 17.59
C TYR A 280 -2.16 -6.33 16.43
N GLY A 281 -2.81 -7.46 16.61
CA GLY A 281 -3.86 -8.00 15.75
C GLY A 281 -3.41 -9.14 14.84
N THR A 282 -4.27 -10.15 14.74
CA THR A 282 -4.06 -11.34 13.92
C THR A 282 -3.73 -11.01 12.46
N HIS A 283 -4.25 -9.91 11.92
CA HIS A 283 -3.92 -9.45 10.57
C HIS A 283 -2.43 -9.15 10.36
N ASN A 284 -1.68 -8.74 11.40
CA ASN A 284 -0.24 -8.54 11.32
C ASN A 284 0.51 -9.86 11.18
N VAL A 285 0.02 -10.94 11.79
CA VAL A 285 0.54 -12.29 11.58
C VAL A 285 0.37 -12.71 10.12
N TYR A 286 -0.80 -12.49 9.51
CA TYR A 286 -1.02 -12.77 8.08
C TYR A 286 -0.10 -11.94 7.18
N ASN A 287 0.10 -10.66 7.48
CA ASN A 287 1.04 -9.80 6.76
C ASN A 287 2.48 -10.33 6.85
N ALA A 288 2.89 -10.81 8.05
CA ALA A 288 4.21 -11.41 8.27
C ALA A 288 4.37 -12.74 7.50
N LEU A 289 3.34 -13.61 7.49
CA LEU A 289 3.37 -14.85 6.71
C LEU A 289 3.54 -14.58 5.22
N ALA A 290 2.79 -13.63 4.67
CA ALA A 290 2.93 -13.22 3.26
C ALA A 290 4.32 -12.65 2.97
N ALA A 291 4.88 -11.87 3.90
CA ALA A 291 6.22 -11.31 3.78
C ALA A 291 7.29 -12.40 3.86
N PHE A 292 7.20 -13.37 4.79
CA PHE A 292 8.09 -14.53 4.86
C PHE A 292 8.10 -15.31 3.55
N ALA A 293 6.93 -15.59 2.99
CA ALA A 293 6.83 -16.30 1.72
C ALA A 293 7.56 -15.53 0.60
N ALA A 294 7.40 -14.21 0.54
CA ALA A 294 8.02 -13.40 -0.50
C ALA A 294 9.54 -13.28 -0.36
N VAL A 295 10.05 -13.04 0.85
CA VAL A 295 11.50 -12.86 1.05
C VAL A 295 12.26 -14.18 0.95
N THR A 296 11.65 -15.29 1.37
CA THR A 296 12.23 -16.63 1.19
C THR A 296 12.31 -16.98 -0.29
N GLU A 297 11.28 -16.66 -1.07
CA GLU A 297 11.29 -16.81 -2.53
C GLU A 297 12.33 -15.89 -3.20
N ALA A 298 12.60 -14.72 -2.62
CA ALA A 298 13.66 -13.80 -3.05
C ALA A 298 15.06 -14.19 -2.52
N GLY A 299 15.22 -15.36 -1.90
CA GLY A 299 16.49 -15.93 -1.48
C GLY A 299 16.97 -15.51 -0.08
N VAL A 300 16.12 -14.95 0.78
CA VAL A 300 16.46 -14.69 2.19
C VAL A 300 16.18 -15.94 3.02
N PRO A 301 17.15 -16.46 3.81
CA PRO A 301 16.90 -17.58 4.73
C PRO A 301 15.79 -17.25 5.73
N ILE A 302 14.95 -18.22 6.05
CA ILE A 302 13.78 -17.99 6.92
C ILE A 302 14.19 -17.52 8.33
N GLU A 303 15.28 -18.02 8.86
CA GLU A 303 15.82 -17.63 10.16
C GLU A 303 16.19 -16.16 10.19
N THR A 304 16.90 -15.69 9.16
CA THR A 304 17.27 -14.28 9.00
C THR A 304 16.03 -13.40 8.85
N ALA A 305 15.00 -13.85 8.11
CA ALA A 305 13.76 -13.13 7.96
C ALA A 305 13.01 -12.97 9.30
N ILE A 306 13.00 -14.04 10.14
CA ILE A 306 12.40 -14.01 11.47
C ILE A 306 13.13 -13.03 12.39
N GLU A 307 14.47 -13.07 12.42
CA GLU A 307 15.27 -12.12 13.21
C GLU A 307 14.96 -10.68 12.82
N ARG A 308 14.98 -10.37 11.53
CA ARG A 308 14.73 -9.00 11.02
C ARG A 308 13.31 -8.52 11.23
N LEU A 309 12.32 -9.43 11.32
CA LEU A 309 10.95 -9.07 11.64
C LEU A 309 10.80 -8.52 13.07
N ASN A 310 11.59 -9.01 14.02
CA ASN A 310 11.55 -8.52 15.41
C ASN A 310 11.84 -7.01 15.51
N ASP A 311 12.65 -6.47 14.60
CA ASP A 311 13.04 -5.06 14.55
C ASP A 311 12.13 -4.22 13.64
N PHE A 312 11.08 -4.82 13.08
CA PHE A 312 10.13 -4.13 12.22
C PHE A 312 9.47 -2.97 12.96
N ARG A 313 9.54 -1.78 12.36
CA ARG A 313 8.81 -0.61 12.87
C ARG A 313 7.48 -0.48 12.18
N HIS A 314 6.43 -0.48 12.97
CA HIS A 314 5.06 -0.38 12.48
C HIS A 314 4.85 0.89 11.65
N VAL A 315 3.94 0.82 10.68
CA VAL A 315 3.59 1.97 9.83
C VAL A 315 2.78 2.97 10.65
N ARG A 316 3.16 4.24 10.60
CA ARG A 316 2.47 5.32 11.33
C ARG A 316 0.99 5.39 10.99
N SER A 317 0.18 5.75 11.98
CA SER A 317 -1.28 5.85 11.88
C SER A 317 -1.98 4.57 11.39
N HIS A 318 -1.38 3.40 11.68
CA HIS A 318 -1.94 2.08 11.46
C HIS A 318 -1.90 1.31 12.78
N LEU A 319 -2.94 1.46 13.62
CA LEU A 319 -3.01 0.89 14.98
C LEU A 319 -1.80 1.27 15.84
N GLU A 320 -1.40 2.54 15.79
CA GLU A 320 -0.28 3.07 16.57
C GLU A 320 -0.74 3.48 17.96
N PHE A 321 -0.05 3.00 19.01
CA PHE A 321 -0.43 3.23 20.40
C PHE A 321 0.26 4.45 20.96
N HIS A 322 -0.50 5.32 21.64
CA HIS A 322 -0.02 6.56 22.25
C HIS A 322 -0.65 6.78 23.62
N ASN A 323 0.03 7.53 24.46
CA ASN A 323 -0.59 8.13 25.64
C ASN A 323 -1.30 9.42 25.23
N GLY A 324 -2.56 9.57 25.63
CA GLY A 324 -3.38 10.74 25.37
C GLY A 324 -3.58 11.62 26.58
N ILE A 325 -4.42 12.65 26.44
CA ILE A 325 -4.84 13.54 27.54
C ILE A 325 -5.38 12.70 28.71
N ARG A 326 -5.15 13.16 29.95
CA ARG A 326 -5.58 12.49 31.19
C ARG A 326 -5.12 11.03 31.29
N ASN A 327 -3.98 10.71 30.70
CA ASN A 327 -3.38 9.37 30.69
C ASN A 327 -4.23 8.29 30.03
N CYS A 328 -5.22 8.63 29.19
CA CYS A 328 -5.93 7.63 28.42
C CYS A 328 -4.99 6.96 27.41
N LEU A 329 -5.27 5.71 27.07
CA LEU A 329 -4.59 5.05 25.95
C LEU A 329 -5.29 5.39 24.63
N VAL A 330 -4.53 5.72 23.59
CA VAL A 330 -5.08 6.07 22.26
C VAL A 330 -4.48 5.15 21.20
N ILE A 331 -5.34 4.59 20.37
CA ILE A 331 -4.97 3.83 19.19
C ILE A 331 -5.22 4.72 17.97
N ASP A 332 -4.14 5.20 17.33
CA ASP A 332 -4.20 5.96 16.06
C ASP A 332 -4.28 5.00 14.87
N ASP A 333 -5.45 4.93 14.24
CA ASP A 333 -5.68 4.22 12.99
C ASP A 333 -6.43 5.13 11.99
N THR A 334 -5.85 6.32 11.78
CA THR A 334 -6.48 7.41 11.00
C THR A 334 -6.08 7.42 9.52
N TRP A 335 -5.43 6.38 9.02
CA TRP A 335 -4.94 6.34 7.65
C TRP A 335 -6.03 5.98 6.64
N ASN A 336 -6.71 4.87 6.82
CA ASN A 336 -7.73 4.36 5.89
C ASN A 336 -8.90 3.72 6.63
N THR A 337 -10.08 3.69 5.97
CA THR A 337 -11.28 3.05 6.48
C THR A 337 -11.89 2.13 5.42
N ASN A 338 -12.05 0.87 5.75
CA ASN A 338 -12.95 -0.08 5.11
C ASN A 338 -13.41 -1.09 6.17
N THR A 339 -14.48 -1.81 5.91
CA THR A 339 -15.11 -2.72 6.88
C THR A 339 -14.12 -3.71 7.48
N THR A 340 -13.27 -4.35 6.66
CA THR A 340 -12.25 -5.30 7.13
C THR A 340 -11.21 -4.66 8.06
N SER A 341 -10.78 -3.43 7.76
CA SER A 341 -9.79 -2.74 8.61
C SER A 341 -10.40 -2.21 9.90
N ILE A 342 -11.71 -1.92 9.91
CA ILE A 342 -12.44 -1.56 11.12
C ILE A 342 -12.63 -2.79 12.00
N GLU A 343 -13.01 -3.94 11.43
CA GLU A 343 -13.10 -5.21 12.14
C GLU A 343 -11.80 -5.52 12.90
N ALA A 344 -10.67 -5.48 12.21
CA ALA A 344 -9.35 -5.70 12.81
C ALA A 344 -9.03 -4.68 13.92
N ALA A 345 -9.41 -3.42 13.74
CA ALA A 345 -9.17 -2.38 14.74
C ALA A 345 -10.04 -2.55 16.00
N LEU A 346 -11.29 -2.98 15.84
CA LEU A 346 -12.19 -3.29 16.96
C LEU A 346 -11.72 -4.54 17.73
N GLU A 347 -11.23 -5.57 17.04
CA GLU A 347 -10.59 -6.73 17.67
C GLU A 347 -9.40 -6.29 18.55
N VAL A 348 -8.49 -5.46 18.01
CA VAL A 348 -7.36 -4.93 18.76
C VAL A 348 -7.83 -4.08 19.94
N LEU A 349 -8.83 -3.22 19.78
CA LEU A 349 -9.39 -2.40 20.86
C LEU A 349 -9.88 -3.29 22.01
N ARG A 350 -10.64 -4.36 21.70
CA ARG A 350 -11.15 -5.30 22.69
C ARG A 350 -10.03 -6.03 23.42
N GLU A 351 -9.11 -6.65 22.67
CA GLU A 351 -8.04 -7.49 23.22
C GLU A 351 -7.01 -6.69 24.03
N THR A 352 -6.79 -5.42 23.69
CA THR A 352 -5.83 -4.57 24.40
C THR A 352 -6.47 -3.71 25.51
N SER A 353 -7.77 -3.82 25.72
CA SER A 353 -8.50 -3.03 26.72
C SER A 353 -8.03 -3.27 28.15
N ASN A 354 -7.68 -4.51 28.51
CA ASN A 354 -7.26 -4.91 29.87
C ASN A 354 -8.24 -4.39 30.97
N GLY A 355 -9.55 -4.46 30.69
CA GLY A 355 -10.59 -3.99 31.60
C GLY A 355 -10.85 -2.47 31.58
N LYS A 356 -10.11 -1.71 30.78
CA LYS A 356 -10.40 -0.29 30.54
C LYS A 356 -11.65 -0.14 29.68
N ARG A 357 -12.34 1.01 29.86
CA ARG A 357 -13.46 1.40 29.01
C ARG A 357 -13.01 1.58 27.56
N THR A 358 -13.65 0.86 26.65
CA THR A 358 -13.39 0.94 25.23
C THR A 358 -14.21 2.05 24.56
N VAL A 359 -13.55 2.93 23.81
CA VAL A 359 -14.20 4.01 23.06
C VAL A 359 -13.78 3.91 21.59
N ALA A 360 -14.73 3.63 20.70
CA ALA A 360 -14.47 3.58 19.26
C ALA A 360 -14.95 4.87 18.58
N VAL A 361 -14.04 5.61 17.97
CA VAL A 361 -14.36 6.72 17.06
C VAL A 361 -14.27 6.22 15.64
N LEU A 362 -15.42 6.09 14.97
CA LEU A 362 -15.51 5.52 13.61
C LEU A 362 -15.97 6.56 12.60
N GLY A 363 -15.16 6.72 11.54
CA GLY A 363 -15.47 7.60 10.43
C GLY A 363 -16.24 6.93 9.29
N ASN A 364 -16.66 7.73 8.30
CA ASN A 364 -17.27 7.18 7.08
C ASN A 364 -16.33 6.20 6.37
N VAL A 365 -16.91 5.13 5.85
CA VAL A 365 -16.29 4.33 4.81
C VAL A 365 -16.62 4.99 3.47
N ALA A 366 -15.59 5.38 2.74
CA ALA A 366 -15.71 6.06 1.43
C ALA A 366 -15.74 5.06 0.26
N GLU A 367 -16.13 5.52 -0.92
CA GLU A 367 -16.03 4.79 -2.19
C GLU A 367 -16.89 3.51 -2.26
N MET A 368 -17.97 3.43 -1.46
CA MET A 368 -18.86 2.25 -1.41
C MET A 368 -20.06 2.36 -2.38
N GLY A 369 -20.33 3.54 -2.97
CA GLY A 369 -21.46 3.74 -3.89
C GLY A 369 -22.78 3.27 -3.25
N GLU A 370 -23.52 2.43 -3.95
CA GLU A 370 -24.80 1.84 -3.50
C GLU A 370 -24.66 0.94 -2.26
N HIS A 371 -23.47 0.43 -1.99
CA HIS A 371 -23.18 -0.43 -0.82
C HIS A 371 -22.96 0.37 0.48
N THR A 372 -22.97 1.71 0.43
CA THR A 372 -22.65 2.56 1.58
C THR A 372 -23.47 2.20 2.82
N LEU A 373 -24.78 2.06 2.70
CA LEU A 373 -25.67 1.74 3.82
C LEU A 373 -25.33 0.36 4.42
N ILE A 374 -25.25 -0.66 3.59
CA ILE A 374 -24.98 -2.05 4.02
C ILE A 374 -23.63 -2.17 4.72
N GLU A 375 -22.59 -1.52 4.19
CA GLU A 375 -21.26 -1.59 4.80
C GLU A 375 -21.21 -0.85 6.14
N HIS A 376 -21.91 0.30 6.32
CA HIS A 376 -22.00 0.97 7.60
C HIS A 376 -22.82 0.16 8.63
N GLN A 377 -23.90 -0.52 8.21
CA GLN A 377 -24.65 -1.42 9.08
C GLN A 377 -23.80 -2.61 9.55
N LYS A 378 -23.03 -3.26 8.68
CA LYS A 378 -22.08 -4.31 9.06
C LYS A 378 -21.09 -3.83 10.13
N ILE A 379 -20.62 -2.58 10.03
CA ILE A 379 -19.73 -2.02 11.04
C ILE A 379 -20.47 -1.87 12.39
N GLY A 380 -21.75 -1.50 12.40
CA GLY A 380 -22.58 -1.49 13.60
C GLY A 380 -22.67 -2.87 14.27
N GLU A 381 -22.82 -3.93 13.46
CA GLU A 381 -22.78 -5.32 13.94
C GLU A 381 -21.42 -5.66 14.58
N LEU A 382 -20.32 -5.25 13.95
CA LEU A 382 -18.96 -5.48 14.45
C LEU A 382 -18.69 -4.73 15.77
N VAL A 383 -19.23 -3.51 15.95
CA VAL A 383 -19.13 -2.75 17.19
C VAL A 383 -19.75 -3.52 18.35
N VAL A 384 -20.95 -4.07 18.15
CA VAL A 384 -21.66 -4.86 19.17
C VAL A 384 -20.97 -6.20 19.42
N ALA A 385 -20.56 -6.90 18.37
CA ALA A 385 -19.84 -8.18 18.47
C ALA A 385 -18.51 -8.06 19.24
N ASN A 386 -17.83 -6.90 19.13
CA ASN A 386 -16.61 -6.61 19.89
C ASN A 386 -16.85 -5.96 21.25
N GLN A 387 -18.10 -5.89 21.74
CA GLN A 387 -18.47 -5.40 23.06
C GLN A 387 -17.89 -4.00 23.37
N THR A 388 -17.94 -3.09 22.39
CA THR A 388 -17.45 -1.71 22.54
C THR A 388 -18.35 -0.94 23.53
N ASP A 389 -17.78 -0.34 24.58
CA ASP A 389 -18.54 0.36 25.59
C ASP A 389 -19.11 1.69 25.11
N VAL A 390 -18.38 2.44 24.30
CA VAL A 390 -18.80 3.74 23.76
C VAL A 390 -18.50 3.82 22.27
N LEU A 391 -19.50 4.19 21.49
CA LEU A 391 -19.39 4.45 20.07
C LEU A 391 -19.53 5.94 19.78
N ILE A 392 -18.57 6.53 19.09
CA ILE A 392 -18.64 7.89 18.55
C ILE A 392 -18.50 7.81 17.03
N THR A 393 -19.54 8.18 16.31
CA THR A 393 -19.51 8.21 14.84
C THR A 393 -19.22 9.60 14.32
N VAL A 394 -18.45 9.72 13.22
CA VAL A 394 -18.09 11.00 12.60
C VAL A 394 -18.28 10.96 11.10
N GLY A 395 -19.01 11.94 10.55
CA GLY A 395 -19.30 12.03 9.12
C GLY A 395 -20.71 11.61 8.75
N LYS A 396 -21.17 12.08 7.59
CA LYS A 396 -22.59 12.06 7.18
C LYS A 396 -23.25 10.68 7.20
N ASN A 397 -22.53 9.64 6.77
CA ASN A 397 -23.10 8.28 6.66
C ASN A 397 -22.77 7.40 7.87
N ALA A 398 -21.84 7.85 8.73
CA ALA A 398 -21.40 7.05 9.87
C ALA A 398 -22.45 6.91 10.98
N ASN A 399 -23.53 7.74 10.99
CA ASN A 399 -24.67 7.59 11.89
C ASN A 399 -25.34 6.24 11.72
N GLN A 400 -25.34 5.65 10.51
CA GLN A 400 -25.89 4.31 10.24
C GLN A 400 -25.22 3.19 11.07
N ILE A 401 -23.96 3.40 11.44
CA ILE A 401 -23.24 2.49 12.35
C ILE A 401 -23.90 2.51 13.73
N GLY A 402 -24.19 3.72 14.25
CA GLY A 402 -24.83 3.90 15.54
C GLY A 402 -26.28 3.39 15.58
N GLU A 403 -27.04 3.68 14.54
CA GLU A 403 -28.42 3.20 14.39
C GLU A 403 -28.46 1.66 14.44
N LYS A 404 -27.57 1.01 13.69
CA LYS A 404 -27.48 -0.46 13.69
C LYS A 404 -27.01 -1.03 15.02
N ALA A 405 -26.04 -0.39 15.67
CA ALA A 405 -25.59 -0.81 17.01
C ALA A 405 -26.71 -0.72 18.05
N ALA A 406 -27.54 0.34 18.00
CA ALA A 406 -28.71 0.50 18.85
C ALA A 406 -29.77 -0.60 18.60
N GLU A 407 -30.08 -0.89 17.32
CA GLU A 407 -30.97 -2.00 16.93
C GLU A 407 -30.55 -3.34 17.52
N LEU A 408 -29.24 -3.56 17.66
CA LEU A 408 -28.65 -4.79 18.20
C LEU A 408 -28.46 -4.76 19.72
N GLY A 409 -28.99 -3.73 20.39
CA GLY A 409 -29.07 -3.66 21.85
C GLY A 409 -27.93 -2.88 22.53
N MET A 410 -27.06 -2.17 21.80
CA MET A 410 -26.12 -1.24 22.41
C MET A 410 -26.91 -0.08 23.08
N ASN A 411 -26.54 0.28 24.30
CA ASN A 411 -27.23 1.35 25.04
C ASN A 411 -27.08 2.70 24.28
N GLU A 412 -28.20 3.30 23.92
CA GLU A 412 -28.26 4.57 23.19
C GLU A 412 -27.51 5.70 23.90
N SER A 413 -27.46 5.71 25.22
CA SER A 413 -26.70 6.72 25.98
C SER A 413 -25.19 6.63 25.80
N GLN A 414 -24.69 5.55 25.20
CA GLN A 414 -23.28 5.32 24.86
C GLN A 414 -23.00 5.47 23.36
N ILE A 415 -24.01 5.80 22.55
CA ILE A 415 -23.89 6.05 21.11
C ILE A 415 -23.97 7.55 20.86
N HIS A 416 -22.94 8.10 20.22
CA HIS A 416 -22.85 9.52 19.93
C HIS A 416 -22.54 9.75 18.44
N HIS A 417 -23.10 10.83 17.88
CA HIS A 417 -22.72 11.28 16.56
C HIS A 417 -22.14 12.68 16.65
N ALA A 418 -20.89 12.85 16.22
CA ALA A 418 -20.24 14.17 16.19
C ALA A 418 -20.35 14.79 14.79
N SER A 419 -21.10 15.88 14.70
CA SER A 419 -21.32 16.65 13.47
C SER A 419 -20.14 17.57 13.12
N SER A 420 -19.24 17.81 14.08
CA SER A 420 -18.07 18.70 13.92
C SER A 420 -16.86 18.21 14.72
N LYS A 421 -15.65 18.64 14.32
CA LYS A 421 -14.43 18.38 15.07
C LYS A 421 -14.48 18.92 16.51
N LYS A 422 -15.16 20.04 16.72
CA LYS A 422 -15.35 20.65 18.05
C LYS A 422 -16.21 19.76 18.95
N GLU A 423 -17.27 19.20 18.40
CA GLU A 423 -18.16 18.27 19.11
C GLU A 423 -17.44 16.95 19.40
N LEU A 424 -16.73 16.39 18.42
CA LEU A 424 -15.90 15.22 18.60
C LEU A 424 -14.90 15.44 19.75
N MET A 425 -14.21 16.58 19.79
CA MET A 425 -13.25 16.88 20.83
C MET A 425 -13.88 16.96 22.22
N LYS A 426 -15.11 17.53 22.33
CA LYS A 426 -15.84 17.53 23.60
C LYS A 426 -16.18 16.10 24.09
N LEU A 427 -16.60 15.23 23.18
CA LEU A 427 -16.87 13.82 23.49
C LEU A 427 -15.60 13.10 23.91
N LEU A 428 -14.49 13.29 23.17
CA LEU A 428 -13.21 12.70 23.52
C LEU A 428 -12.75 13.12 24.92
N ILE A 429 -12.83 14.42 25.26
CA ILE A 429 -12.48 14.93 26.60
C ILE A 429 -13.37 14.30 27.68
N ARG A 430 -14.65 14.06 27.39
CA ARG A 430 -15.59 13.41 28.33
C ARG A 430 -15.18 11.99 28.65
N TYR A 431 -14.72 11.23 27.64
CA TYR A 431 -14.40 9.81 27.78
C TYR A 431 -12.92 9.52 28.01
N ALA A 432 -12.02 10.49 27.77
CA ALA A 432 -10.60 10.35 28.04
C ALA A 432 -10.34 10.36 29.55
N THR A 433 -10.08 9.18 30.09
CA THR A 433 -9.68 8.95 31.50
C THR A 433 -8.56 7.93 31.52
N GLU A 434 -7.83 7.80 32.61
CA GLU A 434 -6.76 6.80 32.79
C GLU A 434 -7.29 5.35 32.57
N ASP A 435 -8.58 5.12 32.88
CA ASP A 435 -9.27 3.85 32.70
C ASP A 435 -9.97 3.75 31.34
N SER A 436 -9.50 4.45 30.33
CA SER A 436 -10.07 4.35 28.97
C SER A 436 -9.03 4.07 27.90
N ILE A 437 -9.47 3.38 26.85
CA ILE A 437 -8.73 3.18 25.60
C ILE A 437 -9.59 3.68 24.44
N ILE A 438 -9.04 4.57 23.63
CA ILE A 438 -9.76 5.27 22.55
C ILE A 438 -9.17 4.87 21.19
N LEU A 439 -9.96 4.20 20.37
CA LEU A 439 -9.61 3.92 18.98
C LEU A 439 -10.07 5.10 18.09
N MET A 440 -9.14 5.69 17.35
CA MET A 440 -9.43 6.69 16.32
C MET A 440 -9.31 6.04 14.93
N LYS A 441 -10.42 5.55 14.38
CA LYS A 441 -10.49 4.88 13.08
C LYS A 441 -11.20 5.77 12.05
N THR A 442 -10.41 6.58 11.35
CA THR A 442 -10.91 7.53 10.35
C THR A 442 -10.08 7.46 9.07
N SER A 443 -10.46 8.22 8.04
CA SER A 443 -9.73 8.26 6.77
C SER A 443 -8.94 9.56 6.63
N MET A 444 -7.77 9.50 5.98
CA MET A 444 -6.99 10.68 5.57
C MET A 444 -7.81 11.70 4.77
N ARG A 445 -8.85 11.27 4.06
CA ARG A 445 -9.75 12.15 3.29
C ARG A 445 -10.52 13.11 4.19
N SER A 446 -10.83 12.67 5.40
CA SER A 446 -11.47 13.48 6.44
C SER A 446 -10.44 13.78 7.52
N SER A 447 -9.51 14.70 7.25
CA SER A 447 -8.37 14.96 8.13
C SER A 447 -8.78 15.33 9.56
N TYR A 448 -8.51 14.43 10.50
CA TYR A 448 -8.65 14.64 11.95
C TYR A 448 -7.30 14.88 12.65
N LYS A 449 -6.26 15.29 11.90
CA LYS A 449 -4.92 15.55 12.44
C LYS A 449 -4.91 16.53 13.60
N ASP A 450 -5.75 17.58 13.52
CA ASP A 450 -5.85 18.59 14.58
C ASP A 450 -6.47 18.00 15.85
N VAL A 451 -7.47 17.12 15.71
CA VAL A 451 -8.11 16.40 16.82
C VAL A 451 -7.09 15.44 17.45
N MET A 452 -6.39 14.66 16.62
CA MET A 452 -5.33 13.76 17.10
C MET A 452 -4.24 14.52 17.84
N LYS A 453 -3.78 15.67 17.31
CA LYS A 453 -2.77 16.50 17.98
C LYS A 453 -3.24 16.97 19.36
N GLN A 454 -4.53 17.36 19.51
CA GLN A 454 -5.09 17.78 20.78
C GLN A 454 -5.28 16.60 21.74
N LEU A 455 -5.67 15.43 21.23
CA LEU A 455 -5.85 14.22 22.04
C LEU A 455 -4.52 13.65 22.57
N LEU A 456 -3.42 13.79 21.80
CA LEU A 456 -2.10 13.26 22.15
C LEU A 456 -1.21 14.26 22.92
N ASN A 457 -1.60 15.53 23.02
CA ASN A 457 -0.85 16.50 23.82
C ASN A 457 -1.51 16.61 25.19
N PRO A 458 -0.85 16.13 26.25
CA PRO A 458 -1.34 16.21 27.62
C PRO A 458 -1.42 17.65 28.16
#